data_ada1678ef88c46f3b4531e9e5221e131
#
_entry.id   ada1678ef88c46f3b4531e9e5221e131
#
_cell.length_a   1.000
_cell.length_b   1.000
_cell.length_c   1.000
_cell.angle_alpha   90.00
_cell.angle_beta   90.00
_cell.angle_gamma   90.00
#
_symmetry.space_group_name_H-M   'P 1'
#
loop_
_entity.id
_entity.type
_entity.pdbx_description
1 polymer ?
#
loop_
_entity_poly.entity_id
_entity_poly.type
_entity_poly.pdbx_seq_one_letter_code
_entity_poly.pdbx_strand_id
1 'polypeptide(L)'
;MLNIIINAYACSPNMGSEPGMAWNWCINLAKHCELHIITEGEFKEKIETALPTLPQGKNMHFYYNPVSDEIRKMCWNQGDWRFYKYYKQWQWKTYEMAKDIIAKQKIDIIHQLNMIGFREPGYLWKIENKPIVWGPIGGKI
;
A
#
# COMPACT_ATOMS: atom_id res chain seq x y z
N MET A 1 11.76 -15.90 7.95
CA MET A 1 10.72 -14.86 7.96
C MET A 1 10.32 -14.54 6.52
N LEU A 2 9.03 -14.54 6.24
CA LEU A 2 8.54 -14.19 4.89
C LEU A 2 8.77 -12.72 4.59
N ASN A 3 9.06 -12.42 3.33
CA ASN A 3 9.24 -11.06 2.82
C ASN A 3 8.07 -10.73 1.88
N ILE A 4 7.31 -9.70 2.21
CA ILE A 4 6.06 -9.38 1.52
C ILE A 4 6.11 -7.95 1.00
N ILE A 5 5.76 -7.75 -0.28
CA ILE A 5 5.46 -6.42 -0.82
C ILE A 5 3.98 -6.17 -0.59
N ILE A 6 3.66 -5.01 0.00
CA ILE A 6 2.28 -4.59 0.21
C ILE A 6 2.03 -3.29 -0.55
N ASN A 7 1.03 -3.32 -1.42
CA ASN A 7 0.55 -2.13 -2.11
C ASN A 7 -0.62 -1.56 -1.32
N ALA A 8 -0.38 -0.42 -0.64
CA ALA A 8 -1.38 0.23 0.19
C ALA A 8 -1.37 1.73 -0.11
N TYR A 9 -2.22 2.15 -1.04
CA TYR A 9 -2.31 3.57 -1.43
C TYR A 9 -2.45 4.47 -0.21
N ALA A 10 -3.33 4.13 0.72
CA ALA A 10 -3.55 4.90 1.95
C ALA A 10 -3.18 4.06 3.17
N CYS A 11 -2.29 4.59 4.01
CA CYS A 11 -1.82 3.89 5.19
C CYS A 11 -1.42 4.92 6.26
N SER A 12 -2.03 4.87 7.43
CA SER A 12 -1.72 5.83 8.50
C SER A 12 -2.12 5.32 9.88
N PRO A 13 -1.24 5.52 10.90
CA PRO A 13 -1.64 5.30 12.28
C PRO A 13 -2.69 6.32 12.73
N ASN A 14 -3.46 5.97 13.76
CA ASN A 14 -4.43 6.85 14.40
C ASN A 14 -5.50 7.39 13.46
N MET A 15 -5.89 6.60 12.46
CA MET A 15 -6.97 6.93 11.55
C MET A 15 -7.92 5.75 11.42
N GLY A 16 -9.15 6.03 11.05
CA GLY A 16 -10.13 5.01 10.70
C GLY A 16 -10.12 4.70 9.22
N SER A 17 -11.13 3.94 8.77
CA SER A 17 -11.35 3.60 7.37
C SER A 17 -10.14 2.98 6.70
N GLU A 18 -9.91 3.27 5.41
CA GLU A 18 -8.85 2.63 4.62
C GLU A 18 -7.44 2.85 5.16
N PRO A 19 -7.03 4.09 5.53
CA PRO A 19 -5.69 4.29 6.04
C PRO A 19 -5.41 3.52 7.33
N GLY A 20 -6.37 3.52 8.26
CA GLY A 20 -6.24 2.81 9.53
C GLY A 20 -6.25 1.32 9.36
N MET A 21 -7.09 0.81 8.47
CA MET A 21 -7.14 -0.62 8.18
C MET A 21 -5.79 -1.11 7.64
N ALA A 22 -5.23 -0.39 6.69
CA ALA A 22 -3.94 -0.78 6.11
C ALA A 22 -2.82 -0.73 7.16
N TRP A 23 -2.80 0.31 7.99
CA TRP A 23 -1.82 0.41 9.07
C TRP A 23 -1.92 -0.76 10.04
N ASN A 24 -3.15 -1.06 10.51
CA ASN A 24 -3.36 -2.16 11.46
C ASN A 24 -2.98 -3.51 10.85
N TRP A 25 -3.30 -3.71 9.57
CA TRP A 25 -2.90 -4.91 8.85
C TRP A 25 -1.38 -5.07 8.88
N CYS A 26 -0.67 -3.99 8.52
CA CYS A 26 0.79 -4.04 8.42
C CYS A 26 1.46 -4.22 9.78
N ILE A 27 1.03 -3.52 10.83
CA ILE A 27 1.69 -3.64 12.14
C ILE A 27 1.49 -5.02 12.75
N ASN A 28 0.36 -5.67 12.48
CA ASN A 28 0.14 -7.03 12.97
C ASN A 28 0.95 -8.04 12.17
N LEU A 29 0.99 -7.89 10.85
CA LEU A 29 1.75 -8.80 10.00
C LEU A 29 3.26 -8.65 10.23
N ALA A 30 3.74 -7.46 10.53
CA ALA A 30 5.15 -7.18 10.77
C ALA A 30 5.70 -7.88 12.02
N LYS A 31 4.84 -8.38 12.89
CA LYS A 31 5.28 -9.19 14.03
C LYS A 31 5.91 -10.50 13.58
N HIS A 32 5.57 -10.97 12.39
CA HIS A 32 5.97 -12.28 11.88
C HIS A 32 6.62 -12.23 10.50
N CYS A 33 6.61 -11.09 9.83
CA CYS A 33 7.07 -10.96 8.44
C CYS A 33 7.87 -9.68 8.24
N GLU A 34 8.71 -9.69 7.22
CA GLU A 34 9.41 -8.49 6.75
C GLU A 34 8.55 -7.85 5.68
N LEU A 35 8.18 -6.60 5.86
CA LEU A 35 7.24 -5.92 4.97
C LEU A 35 7.91 -4.79 4.19
N HIS A 36 7.62 -4.75 2.89
CA HIS A 36 7.98 -3.67 1.99
C HIS A 36 6.68 -3.04 1.51
N ILE A 37 6.36 -1.86 2.04
CA ILE A 37 5.06 -1.24 1.87
C ILE A 37 5.18 -0.03 0.95
N ILE A 38 4.45 -0.05 -0.17
CA ILE A 38 4.39 1.07 -1.10
C ILE A 38 3.10 1.82 -0.83
N THR A 39 3.21 3.10 -0.48
CA THR A 39 2.07 3.95 -0.15
C THR A 39 2.23 5.33 -0.78
N GLU A 40 1.14 6.10 -0.86
CA GLU A 40 1.18 7.38 -1.56
C GLU A 40 2.00 8.44 -0.82
N GLY A 41 1.93 8.47 0.49
CA GLY A 41 2.79 9.37 1.25
C GLY A 41 2.08 10.56 1.88
N GLU A 42 0.78 10.68 1.75
CA GLU A 42 0.03 11.74 2.43
C GLU A 42 0.28 11.73 3.93
N PHE A 43 0.45 10.55 4.51
CA PHE A 43 0.59 10.36 5.95
C PHE A 43 2.02 10.02 6.37
N LYS A 44 2.99 10.38 5.55
CA LYS A 44 4.41 10.05 5.78
C LYS A 44 4.88 10.48 7.17
N GLU A 45 4.55 11.70 7.60
CA GLU A 45 4.98 12.19 8.91
C GLU A 45 4.45 11.31 10.05
N LYS A 46 3.18 10.93 9.97
CA LYS A 46 2.57 10.06 11.00
C LYS A 46 3.24 8.70 11.03
N ILE A 47 3.54 8.14 9.85
CA ILE A 47 4.20 6.85 9.73
C ILE A 47 5.60 6.92 10.33
N GLU A 48 6.40 7.91 9.91
CA GLU A 48 7.78 8.03 10.35
C GLU A 48 7.88 8.31 11.86
N THR A 49 6.90 8.99 12.41
CA THR A 49 6.84 9.25 13.86
C THR A 49 6.49 7.98 14.64
N ALA A 50 5.60 7.16 14.09
CA ALA A 50 5.13 5.96 14.78
C ALA A 50 6.11 4.79 14.72
N LEU A 51 6.85 4.63 13.62
CA LEU A 51 7.72 3.47 13.43
C LEU A 51 8.71 3.23 14.57
N PRO A 52 9.45 4.25 15.07
CA PRO A 52 10.39 4.03 16.16
C PRO A 52 9.74 3.59 17.47
N THR A 53 8.44 3.82 17.63
CA THR A 53 7.72 3.46 18.85
C THR A 53 7.26 2.01 18.87
N LEU A 54 7.37 1.30 17.73
CA LEU A 54 6.88 -0.06 17.60
C LEU A 54 8.03 -1.07 17.64
N PRO A 55 7.94 -2.13 18.47
CA PRO A 55 8.96 -3.18 18.47
C PRO A 55 9.18 -3.80 17.09
N GLN A 56 8.09 -3.99 16.32
CA GLN A 56 8.13 -4.56 14.98
C GLN A 56 8.39 -3.53 13.88
N GLY A 57 8.57 -2.26 14.24
CA GLY A 57 8.82 -1.21 13.24
C GLY A 57 10.05 -1.46 12.37
N LYS A 58 11.05 -2.13 12.92
CA LYS A 58 12.27 -2.50 12.17
C LYS A 58 11.99 -3.46 11.01
N ASN A 59 10.83 -4.13 11.03
CA ASN A 59 10.42 -5.07 9.98
C ASN A 59 9.54 -4.39 8.93
N MET A 60 9.33 -3.09 9.01
CA MET A 60 8.45 -2.34 8.12
C MET A 60 9.26 -1.32 7.34
N HIS A 61 9.35 -1.53 6.02
CA HIS A 61 10.08 -0.64 5.12
C HIS A 61 9.09 0.06 4.21
N PHE A 62 8.99 1.38 4.34
CA PHE A 62 8.04 2.18 3.57
C PHE A 62 8.69 2.82 2.36
N TYR A 63 8.01 2.75 1.23
CA TYR A 63 8.39 3.37 -0.04
C TYR A 63 7.26 4.28 -0.46
N TYR A 64 7.56 5.54 -0.71
CA TYR A 64 6.53 6.53 -1.00
C TYR A 64 6.45 6.84 -2.49
N ASN A 65 5.24 6.81 -3.02
CA ASN A 65 4.91 7.14 -4.40
C ASN A 65 3.93 8.31 -4.37
N PRO A 66 4.42 9.55 -4.19
CA PRO A 66 3.54 10.68 -3.90
C PRO A 66 2.78 11.17 -5.12
N VAL A 67 1.60 11.73 -4.87
CA VAL A 67 0.81 12.45 -5.87
C VAL A 67 0.70 13.91 -5.45
N SER A 68 0.17 14.75 -6.36
CA SER A 68 -0.03 16.17 -6.06
C SER A 68 -1.15 16.38 -5.05
N ASP A 69 -1.17 17.56 -4.43
CA ASP A 69 -2.24 17.93 -3.49
C ASP A 69 -3.61 17.93 -4.16
N GLU A 70 -3.67 18.30 -5.44
CA GLU A 70 -4.93 18.25 -6.19
C GLU A 70 -5.48 16.83 -6.29
N ILE A 71 -4.60 15.89 -6.61
CA ILE A 71 -5.00 14.48 -6.71
C ILE A 71 -5.41 13.94 -5.34
N ARG A 72 -4.72 14.34 -4.27
CA ARG A 72 -5.11 13.96 -2.91
C ARG A 72 -6.52 14.43 -2.57
N LYS A 73 -6.85 15.66 -2.94
CA LYS A 73 -8.19 16.19 -2.74
C LYS A 73 -9.24 15.40 -3.50
N MET A 74 -8.93 15.01 -4.74
CA MET A 74 -9.83 14.16 -5.52
C MET A 74 -10.10 12.82 -4.84
N CYS A 75 -9.09 12.23 -4.24
CA CYS A 75 -9.21 10.95 -3.54
C CYS A 75 -10.24 11.01 -2.42
N TRP A 76 -10.24 12.09 -1.66
CA TRP A 76 -11.13 12.24 -0.50
C TRP A 76 -12.43 12.97 -0.81
N ASN A 77 -12.60 13.43 -2.05
CA ASN A 77 -13.84 14.05 -2.52
C ASN A 77 -14.75 12.95 -3.06
N GLN A 78 -15.66 12.49 -2.24
CA GLN A 78 -16.55 11.39 -2.56
C GLN A 78 -17.26 11.60 -3.90
N GLY A 79 -17.12 10.62 -4.80
CA GLY A 79 -17.74 10.68 -6.12
C GLY A 79 -16.93 11.42 -7.18
N ASP A 80 -15.73 11.86 -6.87
CA ASP A 80 -14.90 12.52 -7.88
C ASP A 80 -14.29 11.47 -8.81
N TRP A 81 -14.96 11.25 -9.94
CA TRP A 81 -14.58 10.23 -10.92
C TRP A 81 -13.23 10.51 -11.57
N ARG A 82 -12.73 11.75 -11.52
CA ARG A 82 -11.42 12.11 -12.10
C ARG A 82 -10.28 11.40 -11.39
N PHE A 83 -10.46 11.09 -10.11
CA PHE A 83 -9.44 10.41 -9.32
C PHE A 83 -9.07 9.05 -9.92
N TYR A 84 -10.02 8.33 -10.50
CA TYR A 84 -9.77 6.96 -10.98
C TYR A 84 -8.64 6.91 -12.00
N LYS A 85 -8.56 7.88 -12.90
CA LYS A 85 -7.49 7.96 -13.89
C LYS A 85 -6.11 8.06 -13.21
N TYR A 86 -6.00 8.94 -12.21
CA TYR A 86 -4.75 9.14 -11.49
C TYR A 86 -4.42 7.96 -10.60
N TYR A 87 -5.42 7.32 -10.05
CA TYR A 87 -5.25 6.11 -9.28
C TYR A 87 -4.65 4.98 -10.13
N LYS A 88 -5.11 4.82 -11.36
CA LYS A 88 -4.55 3.84 -12.29
C LYS A 88 -3.10 4.17 -12.65
N GLN A 89 -2.79 5.43 -12.87
CA GLN A 89 -1.41 5.88 -13.13
C GLN A 89 -0.51 5.58 -11.91
N TRP A 90 -1.02 5.83 -10.72
CA TRP A 90 -0.32 5.53 -9.49
C TRP A 90 -0.02 4.03 -9.38
N GLN A 91 -0.98 3.20 -9.74
CA GLN A 91 -0.81 1.75 -9.72
C GLN A 91 0.29 1.30 -10.68
N TRP A 92 0.37 1.91 -11.86
CA TRP A 92 1.43 1.58 -12.81
C TRP A 92 2.80 1.93 -12.25
N LYS A 93 2.95 3.11 -11.66
CA LYS A 93 4.21 3.51 -11.05
C LYS A 93 4.59 2.59 -9.90
N THR A 94 3.61 2.20 -9.10
CA THR A 94 3.82 1.25 -8.02
C THR A 94 4.32 -0.09 -8.54
N TYR A 95 3.81 -0.55 -9.67
CA TYR A 95 4.29 -1.76 -10.33
C TYR A 95 5.77 -1.62 -10.69
N GLU A 96 6.17 -0.49 -11.25
CA GLU A 96 7.58 -0.24 -11.58
C GLU A 96 8.46 -0.24 -10.32
N MET A 97 7.99 0.39 -9.25
CA MET A 97 8.69 0.39 -7.97
C MET A 97 8.82 -1.02 -7.39
N ALA A 98 7.76 -1.81 -7.48
CA ALA A 98 7.78 -3.19 -7.00
C ALA A 98 8.79 -4.05 -7.75
N LYS A 99 8.89 -3.89 -9.06
CA LYS A 99 9.90 -4.59 -9.86
C LYS A 99 11.32 -4.25 -9.38
N ASP A 100 11.56 -2.99 -9.08
CA ASP A 100 12.86 -2.54 -8.58
C ASP A 100 13.16 -3.16 -7.21
N ILE A 101 12.19 -3.19 -6.32
CA ILE A 101 12.34 -3.81 -5.00
C ILE A 101 12.66 -5.30 -5.14
N ILE A 102 11.94 -6.01 -6.01
CA ILE A 102 12.15 -7.44 -6.24
C ILE A 102 13.56 -7.71 -6.78
N ALA A 103 14.09 -6.81 -7.59
CA ALA A 103 15.43 -6.95 -8.13
C ALA A 103 16.51 -6.82 -7.05
N LYS A 104 16.23 -6.12 -5.95
CA LYS A 104 17.19 -5.81 -4.89
C LYS A 104 16.96 -6.56 -3.60
N GLN A 105 15.76 -7.05 -3.36
CA GLN A 105 15.36 -7.68 -2.12
C GLN A 105 14.69 -9.01 -2.40
N LYS A 106 14.83 -9.97 -1.47
CA LYS A 106 14.07 -11.21 -1.56
C LYS A 106 12.62 -10.94 -1.23
N ILE A 107 11.71 -11.28 -2.14
CA ILE A 107 10.26 -11.13 -1.93
C ILE A 107 9.59 -12.48 -2.15
N ASP A 108 8.76 -12.90 -1.22
CA ASP A 108 8.06 -14.17 -1.27
C ASP A 108 6.62 -14.04 -1.73
N ILE A 109 5.94 -12.96 -1.32
CA ILE A 109 4.50 -12.76 -1.57
C ILE A 109 4.25 -11.31 -1.93
N ILE A 110 3.27 -11.06 -2.79
CA ILE A 110 2.80 -9.74 -3.17
C ILE A 110 1.36 -9.58 -2.70
N HIS A 111 1.04 -8.48 -2.03
CA HIS A 111 -0.30 -8.21 -1.53
C HIS A 111 -0.84 -6.86 -2.00
N GLN A 112 -1.87 -6.89 -2.83
CA GLN A 112 -2.62 -5.72 -3.27
C GLN A 112 -3.69 -5.43 -2.20
N LEU A 113 -3.39 -4.54 -1.25
CA LEU A 113 -4.17 -4.39 -0.03
C LEU A 113 -5.32 -3.37 -0.14
N ASN A 114 -5.06 -2.16 -0.58
CA ASN A 114 -6.12 -1.16 -0.71
C ASN A 114 -5.86 -0.23 -1.92
N MET A 115 -6.80 0.54 -2.38
CA MET A 115 -8.05 0.91 -1.66
C MET A 115 -9.17 -0.03 -2.05
N ILE A 116 -9.89 -0.48 -1.04
CA ILE A 116 -10.92 -1.52 -1.17
C ILE A 116 -12.07 -1.09 -2.09
N GLY A 117 -12.53 0.16 -1.94
CA GLY A 117 -13.70 0.65 -2.65
C GLY A 117 -13.53 0.83 -4.15
N PHE A 118 -12.31 0.92 -4.63
CA PHE A 118 -12.06 1.16 -6.05
C PHE A 118 -12.00 -0.11 -6.89
N ARG A 119 -11.80 -1.26 -6.28
CA ARG A 119 -11.71 -2.56 -6.97
C ARG A 119 -10.75 -2.56 -8.15
N GLU A 120 -9.73 -1.71 -8.08
CA GLU A 120 -8.69 -1.66 -9.12
C GLU A 120 -7.60 -2.67 -8.78
N PRO A 121 -7.39 -3.70 -9.61
CA PRO A 121 -6.38 -4.73 -9.31
C PRO A 121 -4.95 -4.22 -9.46
N GLY A 122 -4.77 -3.04 -10.01
CA GLY A 122 -3.43 -2.54 -10.30
C GLY A 122 -2.71 -3.40 -11.32
N TYR A 123 -1.39 -3.44 -11.22
CA TYR A 123 -0.57 -4.12 -12.21
C TYR A 123 0.41 -5.12 -11.60
N LEU A 124 0.39 -5.31 -10.28
CA LEU A 124 1.30 -6.23 -9.61
C LEU A 124 1.10 -7.69 -10.02
N TRP A 125 -0.12 -8.02 -10.49
CA TRP A 125 -0.43 -9.36 -11.00
C TRP A 125 0.42 -9.72 -12.22
N LYS A 126 1.04 -8.74 -12.88
CA LYS A 126 1.92 -8.97 -14.03
C LYS A 126 3.30 -9.50 -13.61
N ILE A 127 3.63 -9.42 -12.33
CA ILE A 127 4.91 -9.93 -11.84
C ILE A 127 4.87 -11.45 -11.83
N GLU A 128 5.82 -12.08 -12.54
CA GLU A 128 5.87 -13.53 -12.66
C GLU A 128 6.57 -14.17 -11.46
N ASN A 129 6.23 -15.43 -11.21
CA ASN A 129 6.90 -16.30 -10.23
C ASN A 129 6.73 -15.86 -8.77
N LYS A 130 5.70 -15.05 -8.47
CA LYS A 130 5.38 -14.65 -7.10
C LYS A 130 3.89 -14.82 -6.85
N PRO A 131 3.49 -15.47 -5.74
CA PRO A 131 2.08 -15.50 -5.37
C PRO A 131 1.58 -14.08 -5.12
N ILE A 132 0.37 -13.80 -5.56
CA ILE A 132 -0.28 -12.51 -5.33
C ILE A 132 -1.59 -12.70 -4.59
N VAL A 133 -1.83 -11.85 -3.59
CA VAL A 133 -3.08 -11.78 -2.86
C VAL A 133 -3.70 -10.42 -3.15
N TRP A 134 -4.99 -10.42 -3.50
CA TRP A 134 -5.75 -9.20 -3.71
C TRP A 134 -6.92 -9.17 -2.75
N GLY A 135 -6.91 -8.22 -1.84
CA GLY A 135 -7.98 -8.06 -0.88
C GLY A 135 -7.52 -7.52 0.46
N PRO A 136 -8.46 -7.20 1.33
CA PRO A 136 -9.91 -7.37 1.13
C PRO A 136 -10.45 -6.49 0.02
N ILE A 137 -11.53 -6.92 -0.65
CA ILE A 137 -12.17 -6.20 -1.75
C ILE A 137 -13.58 -5.83 -1.33
N GLY A 138 -13.94 -4.55 -1.49
CA GLY A 138 -15.27 -4.08 -1.19
C GLY A 138 -16.30 -4.55 -2.23
N GLY A 139 -17.56 -4.64 -1.81
CA GLY A 139 -18.64 -4.99 -2.70
C GLY A 139 -19.79 -5.66 -1.98
N LYS A 140 -20.88 -5.82 -2.73
CA LYS A 140 -22.03 -6.57 -2.25
C LYS A 140 -21.95 -8.00 -2.76
N ILE A 141 -22.34 -8.86 -1.91
CA ILE A 141 -22.52 -10.26 -2.26
C ILE A 141 -23.99 -10.47 -2.64
#